data_3ad64f5071cd7c2503aed59f8281f3c7
#
_entry.id   3ad64f5071cd7c2503aed59f8281f3c7
#
_cell.length_a   1.000
_cell.length_b   1.000
_cell.length_c   1.000
_cell.angle_alpha   90.00
_cell.angle_beta   90.00
_cell.angle_gamma   90.00
#
_symmetry.space_group_name_H-M   'P 1'
#
loop_
_entity.id
_entity.type
_entity.pdbx_description
1 polymer ?
#
loop_
_entity_poly.entity_id
_entity_poly.type
_entity_poly.pdbx_seq_one_letter_code
_entity_poly.pdbx_strand_id
1 'polypeptide(L)'
;MKKIKLLAFAFLATMFASCSNDNVPVDENKDTPLTIASADVDELSTRAITEGQLVGSVDENVSISVWVEGSAEKYNANNVEWVHNGTDWDSNSTVLYEGANSNQKICALSTYVENASAEGVTITADGTTDYLVASQTLITSNPVNIIMSHALAKLVLNPTLGTEVTGDNIATVEVQNMYTQGTLNVEINNWTNCTGTTAFTMTDNEVLVVPMEECQSFPIVITMESGRVFSANISLANVDNKLEGGTQYTITLQVGQDKVTLGGITAASWGTPVVGGDLETE
;
A
#
# COMPACT_ATOMS: atom_id res chain seq x y z
N MET A 1 -60.90 -12.64 41.54
CA MET A 1 -60.02 -11.83 42.38
C MET A 1 -58.74 -12.64 42.70
N LYS A 2 -57.68 -12.47 41.93
CA LYS A 2 -56.39 -13.15 42.15
C LYS A 2 -55.39 -12.13 42.70
N LYS A 3 -54.89 -12.38 43.90
CA LYS A 3 -53.93 -11.55 44.62
C LYS A 3 -52.55 -11.78 44.06
N ILE A 4 -51.91 -10.74 43.52
CA ILE A 4 -50.54 -10.71 43.09
C ILE A 4 -49.67 -10.44 44.30
N LYS A 5 -48.76 -11.37 44.65
CA LYS A 5 -47.76 -11.20 45.67
C LYS A 5 -46.52 -10.54 45.06
N LEU A 6 -46.20 -9.32 45.47
CA LEU A 6 -44.99 -8.61 45.13
C LEU A 6 -43.84 -9.16 45.99
N LEU A 7 -42.85 -9.77 45.35
CA LEU A 7 -41.61 -10.21 46.00
C LEU A 7 -40.58 -9.12 45.87
N ALA A 8 -40.27 -8.44 46.98
CA ALA A 8 -39.18 -7.45 47.02
C ALA A 8 -37.84 -8.17 47.23
N PHE A 9 -36.99 -8.13 46.25
CA PHE A 9 -35.58 -8.56 46.36
C PHE A 9 -34.74 -7.40 46.92
N ALA A 10 -34.33 -7.52 48.18
CA ALA A 10 -33.35 -6.62 48.78
C ALA A 10 -31.94 -7.04 48.31
N PHE A 11 -31.31 -6.24 47.48
CA PHE A 11 -29.89 -6.37 47.13
C PHE A 11 -29.06 -5.81 48.27
N LEU A 12 -28.36 -6.68 48.98
CA LEU A 12 -27.39 -6.33 50.01
C LEU A 12 -26.06 -5.96 49.29
N ALA A 13 -25.81 -4.66 49.12
CA ALA A 13 -24.54 -4.15 48.59
C ALA A 13 -23.48 -4.28 49.71
N THR A 14 -22.62 -5.28 49.65
CA THR A 14 -21.39 -5.34 50.44
C THR A 14 -20.33 -4.47 49.75
N MET A 15 -20.09 -3.28 50.33
CA MET A 15 -18.95 -2.44 49.94
C MET A 15 -17.67 -3.06 50.50
N PHE A 16 -16.89 -3.71 49.64
CA PHE A 16 -15.49 -3.95 49.91
C PHE A 16 -14.71 -2.69 49.51
N ALA A 17 -14.41 -1.85 50.49
CA ALA A 17 -13.42 -0.80 50.32
C ALA A 17 -12.03 -1.48 50.35
N SER A 18 -11.52 -1.84 49.18
CA SER A 18 -10.11 -2.18 49.02
C SER A 18 -9.39 -0.89 48.59
N CYS A 19 -8.68 -0.30 49.56
CA CYS A 19 -7.68 0.72 49.26
C CYS A 19 -6.47 0.05 48.66
N SER A 20 -6.37 0.00 47.33
CA SER A 20 -5.10 -0.09 46.64
C SER A 20 -4.94 1.18 45.81
N ASN A 21 -3.93 1.95 46.22
CA ASN A 21 -3.61 3.24 45.63
C ASN A 21 -2.70 3.02 44.41
N ASP A 22 -3.25 2.36 43.38
CA ASP A 22 -2.64 2.26 42.07
C ASP A 22 -3.57 2.93 41.06
N ASN A 23 -3.33 4.24 40.84
CA ASN A 23 -3.91 5.01 39.75
C ASN A 23 -3.24 4.62 38.41
N VAL A 24 -3.30 3.36 38.02
CA VAL A 24 -3.14 2.98 36.65
C VAL A 24 -4.50 3.20 35.99
N PRO A 25 -4.62 4.07 34.96
CA PRO A 25 -5.86 4.20 34.23
C PRO A 25 -6.26 2.81 33.72
N VAL A 26 -7.42 2.32 34.19
CA VAL A 26 -7.98 1.07 33.62
C VAL A 26 -8.43 1.41 32.22
N ASP A 27 -7.81 0.80 31.22
CA ASP A 27 -8.29 0.90 29.83
C ASP A 27 -9.61 0.13 29.74
N GLU A 28 -10.72 0.87 29.68
CA GLU A 28 -12.07 0.30 29.66
C GLU A 28 -12.32 -0.58 28.43
N ASN A 29 -11.50 -0.42 27.39
CA ASN A 29 -11.61 -1.18 26.13
C ASN A 29 -10.75 -2.45 26.10
N LYS A 30 -9.92 -2.69 27.10
CA LYS A 30 -9.13 -3.92 27.17
C LYS A 30 -10.03 -5.16 27.14
N ASP A 31 -9.58 -6.19 26.39
CA ASP A 31 -10.33 -7.45 26.18
C ASP A 31 -11.65 -7.29 25.37
N THR A 32 -11.87 -6.13 24.71
CA THR A 32 -12.93 -5.99 23.71
C THR A 32 -12.44 -6.49 22.34
N PRO A 33 -13.33 -6.85 21.42
CA PRO A 33 -12.92 -7.13 20.04
C PRO A 33 -12.16 -5.95 19.45
N LEU A 34 -11.02 -6.23 18.84
CA LEU A 34 -10.28 -5.26 18.04
C LEU A 34 -11.12 -4.92 16.79
N THR A 35 -11.25 -3.65 16.47
CA THR A 35 -11.96 -3.15 15.29
C THR A 35 -11.09 -2.19 14.51
N ILE A 36 -11.25 -2.16 13.20
CA ILE A 36 -10.59 -1.19 12.30
C ILE A 36 -11.58 -0.07 12.02
N ALA A 37 -11.18 1.18 12.30
CA ALA A 37 -11.97 2.36 11.96
C ALA A 37 -11.71 2.78 10.51
N SER A 38 -10.44 2.72 10.09
CA SER A 38 -10.05 3.07 8.72
C SER A 38 -8.77 2.33 8.31
N ALA A 39 -8.61 2.13 7.00
CA ALA A 39 -7.36 1.76 6.38
C ALA A 39 -7.10 2.76 5.23
N ASP A 40 -6.30 3.78 5.51
CA ASP A 40 -6.05 4.91 4.61
C ASP A 40 -4.69 4.77 3.92
N VAL A 41 -4.57 5.31 2.71
CA VAL A 41 -3.27 5.44 2.05
C VAL A 41 -2.61 6.74 2.51
N ASP A 42 -1.34 6.67 2.92
CA ASP A 42 -0.54 7.84 3.29
C ASP A 42 -0.22 8.65 2.04
N GLU A 43 -1.17 9.45 1.59
CA GLU A 43 -0.97 10.43 0.55
C GLU A 43 -0.88 11.82 1.18
N LEU A 44 0.30 12.43 1.11
CA LEU A 44 0.50 13.86 1.40
C LEU A 44 -0.24 14.77 0.40
N SER A 45 -1.19 14.26 -0.37
CA SER A 45 -1.86 15.00 -1.40
C SER A 45 -3.25 15.45 -1.00
N THR A 46 -3.50 16.74 -1.16
CA THR A 46 -4.79 17.44 -1.03
C THR A 46 -5.79 17.08 -2.15
N ARG A 47 -5.61 15.98 -2.86
CA ARG A 47 -6.59 15.48 -3.83
C ARG A 47 -7.54 14.52 -3.16
N ALA A 48 -8.83 14.75 -3.39
CA ALA A 48 -9.84 13.73 -3.13
C ALA A 48 -9.42 12.47 -3.88
N ILE A 49 -9.10 11.46 -3.12
CA ILE A 49 -8.59 10.18 -3.58
C ILE A 49 -9.76 9.48 -4.28
N THR A 50 -9.68 9.33 -5.59
CA THR A 50 -10.73 8.66 -6.36
C THR A 50 -10.28 7.33 -6.95
N GLU A 51 -8.99 7.00 -6.85
CA GLU A 51 -8.45 5.75 -7.40
C GLU A 51 -7.46 5.15 -6.41
N GLY A 52 -7.68 3.89 -6.02
CA GLY A 52 -6.82 3.14 -5.09
C GLY A 52 -7.20 3.26 -3.61
N GLN A 53 -8.34 3.82 -3.27
CA GLN A 53 -8.78 3.94 -1.88
C GLN A 53 -9.22 2.60 -1.31
N LEU A 54 -8.53 2.20 -0.24
CA LEU A 54 -9.06 1.21 0.70
C LEU A 54 -10.12 1.81 1.63
N VAL A 55 -10.21 3.15 1.68
CA VAL A 55 -11.13 3.87 2.55
C VAL A 55 -12.06 4.75 1.74
N GLY A 56 -13.35 4.59 1.98
CA GLY A 56 -14.39 5.41 1.39
C GLY A 56 -14.59 5.19 -0.11
N SER A 57 -13.97 4.19 -0.71
CA SER A 57 -14.44 3.71 -2.00
C SER A 57 -15.78 3.02 -1.75
N VAL A 58 -16.77 3.40 -2.54
CA VAL A 58 -18.09 2.74 -2.56
C VAL A 58 -17.99 1.29 -3.05
N ASP A 59 -16.81 0.79 -3.35
CA ASP A 59 -16.60 -0.58 -3.78
C ASP A 59 -16.69 -1.49 -2.56
N GLU A 60 -17.81 -2.12 -2.45
CA GLU A 60 -18.05 -3.23 -1.55
C GLU A 60 -17.02 -4.33 -1.81
N ASN A 61 -16.55 -4.96 -0.73
CA ASN A 61 -15.70 -6.15 -0.75
C ASN A 61 -14.19 -5.92 -0.99
N VAL A 62 -13.65 -4.76 -0.68
CA VAL A 62 -12.20 -4.63 -0.53
C VAL A 62 -11.77 -5.44 0.68
N SER A 63 -10.81 -6.35 0.51
CA SER A 63 -10.27 -7.16 1.60
C SER A 63 -8.79 -6.89 1.84
N ILE A 64 -8.38 -7.01 3.10
CA ILE A 64 -6.98 -6.87 3.52
C ILE A 64 -6.57 -8.08 4.37
N SER A 65 -5.31 -8.47 4.27
CA SER A 65 -4.65 -9.37 5.21
C SER A 65 -4.18 -8.58 6.42
N VAL A 66 -4.51 -9.05 7.62
CA VAL A 66 -4.10 -8.40 8.88
C VAL A 66 -3.39 -9.41 9.77
N TRP A 67 -2.27 -8.99 10.31
CA TRP A 67 -1.51 -9.71 11.34
C TRP A 67 -1.44 -8.84 12.59
N VAL A 68 -1.67 -9.46 13.74
CA VAL A 68 -1.60 -8.80 15.05
C VAL A 68 -0.73 -9.63 15.97
N GLU A 69 0.22 -8.99 16.63
CA GLU A 69 1.11 -9.58 17.64
C GLU A 69 0.83 -8.94 18.99
N GLY A 70 0.44 -9.74 19.98
CA GLY A 70 0.21 -9.33 21.36
C GLY A 70 0.91 -10.23 22.37
N SER A 71 0.74 -9.98 23.69
CA SER A 71 1.43 -10.73 24.72
C SER A 71 0.88 -12.13 24.97
N ALA A 72 -0.30 -12.47 24.47
CA ALA A 72 -0.95 -13.77 24.60
C ALA A 72 -1.74 -14.13 23.35
N GLU A 73 -1.98 -15.42 23.15
CA GLU A 73 -2.66 -15.96 21.95
C GLU A 73 -3.99 -15.27 21.62
N LYS A 74 -4.80 -14.93 22.62
CA LYS A 74 -6.08 -14.22 22.43
C LYS A 74 -5.95 -12.82 21.82
N TYR A 75 -4.75 -12.25 21.84
CA TYR A 75 -4.42 -10.93 21.28
C TYR A 75 -3.66 -11.02 19.94
N ASN A 76 -3.44 -12.25 19.45
CA ASN A 76 -2.74 -12.49 18.21
C ASN A 76 -3.73 -12.75 17.07
N ALA A 77 -3.34 -12.32 15.88
CA ALA A 77 -3.95 -12.71 14.63
C ALA A 77 -2.88 -13.08 13.63
N ASN A 78 -3.07 -14.17 12.91
CA ASN A 78 -2.19 -14.58 11.86
C ASN A 78 -2.97 -14.62 10.55
N ASN A 79 -2.75 -13.62 9.71
CA ASN A 79 -3.40 -13.50 8.41
C ASN A 79 -4.94 -13.57 8.46
N VAL A 80 -5.53 -12.73 9.29
CA VAL A 80 -6.98 -12.60 9.35
C VAL A 80 -7.46 -11.71 8.21
N GLU A 81 -8.46 -12.19 7.47
CA GLU A 81 -9.12 -11.38 6.46
C GLU A 81 -10.06 -10.37 7.12
N TRP A 82 -9.90 -9.12 6.73
CA TRP A 82 -10.84 -8.04 7.01
C TRP A 82 -11.42 -7.53 5.71
N VAL A 83 -12.74 -7.41 5.65
CA VAL A 83 -13.49 -6.99 4.46
C VAL A 83 -14.24 -5.70 4.76
N HIS A 84 -14.09 -4.70 3.91
CA HIS A 84 -14.89 -3.49 3.96
C HIS A 84 -16.24 -3.71 3.28
N ASN A 85 -17.34 -3.54 4.04
CA ASN A 85 -18.70 -3.80 3.54
C ASN A 85 -19.40 -2.55 2.97
N GLY A 86 -18.64 -1.48 2.74
CA GLY A 86 -19.13 -0.17 2.31
C GLY A 86 -19.36 0.82 3.46
N THR A 87 -19.32 0.35 4.72
CA THR A 87 -19.50 1.18 5.93
C THR A 87 -18.45 0.85 6.99
N ASP A 88 -18.29 -0.42 7.29
CA ASP A 88 -17.44 -0.93 8.38
C ASP A 88 -16.49 -2.00 7.85
N TRP A 89 -15.43 -2.25 8.63
CA TRP A 89 -14.51 -3.36 8.43
C TRP A 89 -14.94 -4.56 9.26
N ASP A 90 -15.32 -5.65 8.59
CA ASP A 90 -15.70 -6.92 9.20
C ASP A 90 -14.58 -7.95 9.09
N SER A 91 -14.31 -8.70 10.15
CA SER A 91 -13.33 -9.78 10.13
C SER A 91 -14.00 -11.16 10.24
N ASN A 92 -13.38 -12.15 9.61
CA ASN A 92 -13.79 -13.55 9.72
C ASN A 92 -13.34 -14.23 11.03
N SER A 93 -12.61 -13.52 11.90
CA SER A 93 -12.09 -14.01 13.18
C SER A 93 -12.03 -12.90 14.23
N THR A 94 -12.24 -13.27 15.51
CA THR A 94 -12.18 -12.30 16.59
C THR A 94 -10.76 -12.22 17.16
N VAL A 95 -10.19 -11.04 17.14
CA VAL A 95 -8.94 -10.67 17.81
C VAL A 95 -9.28 -9.71 18.94
N LEU A 96 -8.67 -9.86 20.12
CA LEU A 96 -8.94 -8.97 21.23
C LEU A 96 -7.92 -7.83 21.31
N TYR A 97 -8.39 -6.66 21.69
CA TYR A 97 -7.56 -5.51 21.99
C TYR A 97 -6.91 -5.68 23.37
N GLU A 98 -5.59 -5.53 23.44
CA GLU A 98 -4.82 -5.76 24.68
C GLU A 98 -4.75 -4.53 25.58
N GLY A 99 -5.13 -3.36 25.08
CA GLY A 99 -5.13 -2.07 25.78
C GLY A 99 -4.07 -1.09 25.25
N ALA A 100 -4.33 0.20 25.42
CA ALA A 100 -3.52 1.29 24.88
C ALA A 100 -2.05 1.31 25.34
N ASN A 101 -1.77 0.74 26.50
CA ASN A 101 -0.42 0.68 27.09
C ASN A 101 0.26 -0.69 26.88
N SER A 102 -0.31 -1.55 26.06
CA SER A 102 0.29 -2.84 25.69
C SER A 102 1.35 -2.68 24.59
N ASN A 103 2.04 -3.78 24.31
CA ASN A 103 2.95 -3.86 23.16
C ASN A 103 2.27 -4.53 21.95
N GLN A 104 0.93 -4.55 21.90
CA GLN A 104 0.19 -5.12 20.78
C GLN A 104 0.48 -4.33 19.50
N LYS A 105 0.81 -5.03 18.45
CA LYS A 105 1.19 -4.45 17.16
C LYS A 105 0.31 -5.00 16.04
N ILE A 106 0.19 -4.25 14.98
CA ILE A 106 -0.56 -4.59 13.78
C ILE A 106 0.25 -4.29 12.54
N CYS A 107 0.16 -5.14 11.52
CA CYS A 107 0.54 -4.83 10.14
C CYS A 107 -0.54 -5.37 9.19
N ALA A 108 -0.58 -4.83 7.97
CA ALA A 108 -1.60 -5.18 7.00
C ALA A 108 -1.08 -5.11 5.55
N LEU A 109 -1.74 -5.86 4.68
CA LEU A 109 -1.50 -5.86 3.23
C LEU A 109 -2.82 -5.85 2.48
N SER A 110 -2.99 -5.02 1.49
CA SER A 110 -4.02 -5.15 0.46
C SER A 110 -3.45 -6.00 -0.70
N THR A 111 -4.15 -6.90 -1.32
CA THR A 111 -5.41 -7.52 -0.98
C THR A 111 -5.20 -8.68 -0.01
N TYR A 112 -6.29 -9.34 0.43
CA TYR A 112 -6.13 -10.57 1.22
C TYR A 112 -5.39 -11.65 0.41
N VAL A 113 -4.34 -12.22 1.00
CA VAL A 113 -3.56 -13.32 0.44
C VAL A 113 -3.65 -14.52 1.36
N GLU A 114 -4.35 -15.55 0.93
CA GLU A 114 -4.60 -16.75 1.73
C GLU A 114 -3.29 -17.44 2.17
N ASN A 115 -3.23 -17.88 3.44
CA ASN A 115 -2.09 -18.59 4.03
C ASN A 115 -0.74 -17.81 4.00
N ALA A 116 -0.77 -16.49 3.90
CA ALA A 116 0.44 -15.67 3.90
C ALA A 116 1.01 -15.46 5.30
N SER A 117 2.34 -15.32 5.38
CA SER A 117 3.06 -14.88 6.59
C SER A 117 3.44 -13.41 6.45
N ALA A 118 3.30 -12.61 7.51
CA ALA A 118 3.75 -11.21 7.49
C ALA A 118 5.23 -11.04 7.14
N GLU A 119 6.07 -12.00 7.52
CA GLU A 119 7.52 -12.00 7.24
C GLU A 119 7.86 -12.28 5.76
N GLY A 120 6.88 -12.80 4.97
CA GLY A 120 7.19 -13.18 3.59
C GLY A 120 5.97 -13.51 2.74
N VAL A 121 5.36 -12.49 2.15
CA VAL A 121 4.28 -12.64 1.17
C VAL A 121 4.87 -12.66 -0.23
N THR A 122 4.57 -13.70 -0.99
CA THR A 122 4.96 -13.74 -2.41
C THR A 122 4.02 -12.87 -3.23
N ILE A 123 4.55 -11.85 -3.86
CA ILE A 123 3.85 -10.94 -4.75
C ILE A 123 4.27 -11.21 -6.20
N THR A 124 3.30 -11.30 -7.09
CA THR A 124 3.55 -11.36 -8.54
C THR A 124 3.05 -10.07 -9.18
N ALA A 125 3.96 -9.31 -9.79
CA ALA A 125 3.61 -8.08 -10.48
C ALA A 125 3.08 -8.39 -11.89
N ASP A 126 1.98 -7.75 -12.25
CA ASP A 126 1.37 -7.78 -13.59
C ASP A 126 1.51 -6.44 -14.33
N GLY A 127 2.13 -5.46 -13.70
CA GLY A 127 2.31 -4.10 -14.23
C GLY A 127 1.18 -3.13 -13.89
N THR A 128 0.06 -3.60 -13.37
CA THR A 128 -1.16 -2.80 -13.15
C THR A 128 -1.73 -2.91 -11.75
N THR A 129 -1.66 -4.09 -11.12
CA THR A 129 -2.19 -4.31 -9.78
C THR A 129 -1.30 -3.65 -8.73
N ASP A 130 -1.89 -2.78 -7.93
CA ASP A 130 -1.21 -2.13 -6.81
C ASP A 130 -1.35 -2.95 -5.52
N TYR A 131 -0.30 -2.91 -4.72
CA TYR A 131 -0.26 -3.51 -3.39
C TYR A 131 0.06 -2.44 -2.35
N LEU A 132 -0.81 -2.31 -1.36
CA LEU A 132 -0.63 -1.38 -0.26
C LEU A 132 -0.22 -2.13 1.00
N VAL A 133 0.72 -1.58 1.74
CA VAL A 133 1.28 -2.19 2.94
C VAL A 133 1.26 -1.22 4.11
N ALA A 134 0.79 -1.68 5.25
CA ALA A 134 1.00 -1.03 6.54
C ALA A 134 2.07 -1.80 7.30
N SER A 135 3.23 -1.19 7.49
CA SER A 135 4.29 -1.77 8.32
C SER A 135 3.85 -1.91 9.78
N GLN A 136 4.52 -2.77 10.52
CA GLN A 136 4.17 -3.06 11.90
C GLN A 136 4.21 -1.80 12.78
N THR A 137 3.07 -1.48 13.40
CA THR A 137 2.89 -0.34 14.30
C THR A 137 2.21 -0.77 15.60
N LEU A 138 2.41 0.00 16.68
CA LEU A 138 1.74 -0.22 17.96
C LEU A 138 0.25 0.15 17.87
N ILE A 139 -0.60 -0.69 18.45
CA ILE A 139 -2.02 -0.41 18.62
C ILE A 139 -2.20 0.42 19.89
N THR A 140 -2.55 1.69 19.75
CA THR A 140 -2.72 2.64 20.84
C THR A 140 -4.17 2.98 21.14
N SER A 141 -5.09 2.53 20.30
CA SER A 141 -6.54 2.77 20.43
C SER A 141 -7.35 1.64 19.83
N ASN A 142 -8.59 1.50 20.26
CA ASN A 142 -9.60 0.66 19.64
C ASN A 142 -10.90 1.49 19.50
N PRO A 143 -11.37 1.74 18.27
CA PRO A 143 -10.91 1.23 16.98
C PRO A 143 -9.50 1.70 16.58
N VAL A 144 -8.82 0.92 15.68
CA VAL A 144 -7.51 1.26 15.13
C VAL A 144 -7.65 1.91 13.75
N ASN A 145 -6.82 2.91 13.47
CA ASN A 145 -6.63 3.45 12.14
C ASN A 145 -5.35 2.88 11.53
N ILE A 146 -5.43 2.30 10.36
CA ILE A 146 -4.31 1.72 9.62
C ILE A 146 -3.90 2.69 8.52
N ILE A 147 -2.62 3.07 8.49
CA ILE A 147 -2.06 3.91 7.42
C ILE A 147 -1.21 2.99 6.54
N MET A 148 -1.55 2.94 5.26
CA MET A 148 -0.90 2.09 4.27
C MET A 148 -0.11 2.93 3.27
N SER A 149 0.95 2.38 2.73
CA SER A 149 1.76 2.96 1.66
C SER A 149 1.85 1.99 0.48
N HIS A 150 2.14 2.50 -0.71
CA HIS A 150 2.38 1.67 -1.88
C HIS A 150 3.61 0.78 -1.69
N ALA A 151 3.49 -0.51 -2.00
CA ALA A 151 4.59 -1.47 -1.88
C ALA A 151 5.42 -1.57 -3.15
N LEU A 152 4.86 -1.29 -4.31
CA LEU A 152 5.54 -1.33 -5.61
C LEU A 152 6.17 0.02 -5.95
N ALA A 153 7.09 0.02 -6.93
CA ALA A 153 7.58 1.23 -7.58
C ALA A 153 6.69 1.56 -8.78
N LYS A 154 6.38 2.85 -8.98
CA LYS A 154 5.61 3.34 -10.12
C LYS A 154 6.53 4.01 -11.13
N LEU A 155 6.50 3.56 -12.38
CA LEU A 155 7.18 4.22 -13.49
C LEU A 155 6.14 4.97 -14.34
N VAL A 156 6.39 6.25 -14.58
CA VAL A 156 5.57 7.12 -15.43
C VAL A 156 6.47 7.63 -16.56
N LEU A 157 6.14 7.33 -17.79
CA LEU A 157 6.83 7.86 -18.95
C LEU A 157 6.03 8.99 -19.60
N ASN A 158 6.69 10.12 -19.81
CA ASN A 158 6.13 11.27 -20.53
C ASN A 158 6.85 11.41 -21.88
N PRO A 159 6.52 10.59 -22.89
CA PRO A 159 7.12 10.68 -24.21
C PRO A 159 6.55 11.86 -24.98
N THR A 160 7.41 12.61 -25.63
CA THR A 160 7.02 13.67 -26.59
C THR A 160 7.57 13.35 -27.97
N LEU A 161 6.86 13.77 -29.00
CA LEU A 161 7.36 13.66 -30.38
C LEU A 161 8.19 14.89 -30.72
N GLY A 162 9.33 14.67 -31.36
CA GLY A 162 10.12 15.75 -31.98
C GLY A 162 9.33 16.42 -33.10
N THR A 163 9.59 17.69 -33.37
CA THR A 163 8.90 18.46 -34.38
C THR A 163 9.10 17.91 -35.82
N GLU A 164 10.15 17.13 -36.02
CA GLU A 164 10.48 16.43 -37.24
C GLU A 164 9.66 15.14 -37.45
N VAL A 165 9.02 14.63 -36.43
CA VAL A 165 8.15 13.43 -36.48
C VAL A 165 6.76 13.89 -36.87
N THR A 166 6.41 13.72 -38.16
CA THR A 166 5.09 14.13 -38.69
C THR A 166 4.32 12.92 -39.17
N GLY A 167 3.04 12.84 -38.85
CA GLY A 167 2.16 11.80 -39.35
C GLY A 167 2.40 10.40 -38.76
N ASP A 168 3.06 10.31 -37.61
CA ASP A 168 3.31 9.07 -36.89
C ASP A 168 3.12 9.30 -35.39
N ASN A 169 2.61 8.31 -34.66
CA ASN A 169 2.39 8.39 -33.23
C ASN A 169 3.03 7.21 -32.52
N ILE A 170 3.12 7.30 -31.20
CA ILE A 170 3.57 6.19 -30.36
C ILE A 170 2.40 5.21 -30.22
N ALA A 171 2.64 3.95 -30.61
CA ALA A 171 1.67 2.88 -30.48
C ALA A 171 1.80 2.16 -29.13
N THR A 172 3.04 1.81 -28.72
CA THR A 172 3.30 1.15 -27.44
C THR A 172 4.63 1.61 -26.84
N VAL A 173 4.68 1.57 -25.52
CA VAL A 173 5.90 1.72 -24.73
C VAL A 173 6.04 0.52 -23.82
N GLU A 174 7.21 -0.10 -23.80
CA GLU A 174 7.53 -1.22 -22.92
C GLU A 174 8.74 -0.89 -22.04
N VAL A 175 8.66 -1.23 -20.77
CA VAL A 175 9.81 -1.30 -19.87
C VAL A 175 10.29 -2.75 -19.79
N GLN A 176 11.59 -2.96 -19.89
CA GLN A 176 12.12 -4.31 -19.99
C GLN A 176 13.01 -4.67 -18.81
N ASN A 177 13.21 -5.97 -18.58
CA ASN A 177 14.02 -6.53 -17.50
C ASN A 177 13.51 -6.21 -16.09
N MET A 178 12.20 -5.99 -15.94
CA MET A 178 11.56 -5.79 -14.65
C MET A 178 11.27 -7.13 -13.98
N TYR A 179 11.48 -7.21 -12.66
CA TYR A 179 11.13 -8.40 -11.89
C TYR A 179 9.63 -8.68 -11.95
N THR A 180 9.28 -9.95 -12.13
CA THR A 180 7.87 -10.40 -12.15
C THR A 180 7.39 -10.85 -10.77
N GLN A 181 8.31 -11.17 -9.86
CA GLN A 181 7.97 -11.71 -8.56
C GLN A 181 8.97 -11.24 -7.49
N GLY A 182 8.48 -11.07 -6.28
CA GLY A 182 9.31 -10.81 -5.11
C GLY A 182 8.61 -11.30 -3.84
N THR A 183 9.37 -11.41 -2.76
CA THR A 183 8.87 -11.70 -1.41
C THR A 183 8.85 -10.41 -0.60
N LEU A 184 7.66 -9.96 -0.21
CA LEU A 184 7.45 -8.78 0.63
C LEU A 184 7.40 -9.19 2.10
N ASN A 185 8.28 -8.65 2.93
CA ASN A 185 8.10 -8.64 4.38
C ASN A 185 7.20 -7.45 4.74
N VAL A 186 5.96 -7.74 5.15
CA VAL A 186 4.93 -6.73 5.46
C VAL A 186 5.29 -5.94 6.71
N GLU A 187 5.93 -6.57 7.71
CA GLU A 187 6.25 -5.92 9.00
C GLU A 187 7.18 -4.73 8.85
N ILE A 188 8.10 -4.79 7.89
CA ILE A 188 9.14 -3.77 7.69
C ILE A 188 9.12 -3.16 6.28
N ASN A 189 8.14 -3.51 5.46
CA ASN A 189 8.02 -3.11 4.05
C ASN A 189 9.33 -3.31 3.27
N ASN A 190 9.86 -4.53 3.31
CA ASN A 190 11.12 -4.85 2.65
C ASN A 190 10.95 -6.00 1.65
N TRP A 191 11.60 -5.89 0.51
CA TRP A 191 11.56 -6.86 -0.57
C TRP A 191 12.79 -7.74 -0.59
N THR A 192 12.58 -9.04 -0.82
CA THR A 192 13.63 -10.05 -0.96
C THR A 192 13.26 -11.04 -2.07
N ASN A 193 14.21 -11.87 -2.48
CA ASN A 193 14.00 -12.93 -3.46
C ASN A 193 13.32 -12.45 -4.76
N CYS A 194 13.65 -11.23 -5.21
CA CYS A 194 13.13 -10.70 -6.46
C CYS A 194 13.68 -11.50 -7.64
N THR A 195 12.80 -12.11 -8.42
CA THR A 195 13.15 -13.06 -9.48
C THR A 195 12.23 -12.95 -10.68
N GLY A 196 12.64 -13.64 -11.74
CA GLY A 196 11.96 -13.57 -13.03
C GLY A 196 12.10 -12.18 -13.64
N THR A 197 12.32 -12.08 -14.91
CA THR A 197 12.34 -10.78 -15.60
C THR A 197 11.48 -10.86 -16.85
N THR A 198 10.72 -9.77 -17.10
CA THR A 198 9.89 -9.64 -18.29
C THR A 198 9.88 -8.21 -18.79
N ALA A 199 9.25 -8.02 -19.94
CA ALA A 199 8.84 -6.73 -20.41
C ALA A 199 7.38 -6.46 -19.97
N PHE A 200 7.12 -5.26 -19.47
CA PHE A 200 5.76 -4.78 -19.22
C PHE A 200 5.40 -3.70 -20.21
N THR A 201 4.28 -3.88 -20.90
CA THR A 201 3.68 -2.82 -21.73
C THR A 201 3.02 -1.81 -20.80
N MET A 202 3.33 -0.54 -20.99
CA MET A 202 2.75 0.53 -20.19
C MET A 202 1.32 0.81 -20.62
N THR A 203 0.43 0.96 -19.65
CA THR A 203 -0.95 1.43 -19.84
C THR A 203 -1.02 2.88 -19.39
N ASP A 204 -1.58 3.76 -20.21
CA ASP A 204 -1.65 5.20 -19.94
C ASP A 204 -0.29 5.84 -19.59
N ASN A 205 0.79 5.29 -20.15
CA ASN A 205 2.18 5.64 -19.86
C ASN A 205 2.64 5.32 -18.42
N GLU A 206 1.97 4.43 -17.74
CA GLU A 206 2.28 4.01 -16.37
C GLU A 206 2.48 2.50 -16.27
N VAL A 207 3.32 2.09 -15.33
CA VAL A 207 3.49 0.67 -14.97
C VAL A 207 3.97 0.52 -13.53
N LEU A 208 3.50 -0.52 -12.85
CA LEU A 208 3.89 -0.89 -11.50
C LEU A 208 4.88 -2.07 -11.54
N VAL A 209 6.00 -1.92 -10.86
CA VAL A 209 7.08 -2.90 -10.88
C VAL A 209 7.54 -3.27 -9.46
N VAL A 210 8.03 -4.51 -9.31
CA VAL A 210 8.69 -4.92 -8.07
C VAL A 210 9.92 -4.05 -7.85
N PRO A 211 10.15 -3.53 -6.63
CA PRO A 211 11.33 -2.75 -6.30
C PRO A 211 12.65 -3.43 -6.62
N MET A 212 13.66 -2.66 -6.97
CA MET A 212 14.98 -3.12 -7.36
C MET A 212 16.05 -2.34 -6.58
N GLU A 213 16.65 -2.95 -5.57
CA GLU A 213 17.65 -2.32 -4.70
C GLU A 213 18.96 -1.95 -5.43
N GLU A 214 19.29 -2.67 -6.49
CA GLU A 214 20.46 -2.42 -7.33
C GLU A 214 20.04 -2.44 -8.81
N CYS A 215 19.76 -1.27 -9.35
CA CYS A 215 19.38 -1.09 -10.76
C CYS A 215 20.06 0.15 -11.33
N GLN A 216 21.15 -0.02 -12.06
CA GLN A 216 21.86 1.11 -12.67
C GLN A 216 21.08 1.70 -13.87
N SER A 217 20.39 0.86 -14.60
CA SER A 217 19.59 1.25 -15.76
C SER A 217 18.66 0.13 -16.17
N PHE A 218 17.59 0.49 -16.90
CA PHE A 218 16.71 -0.49 -17.54
C PHE A 218 16.40 -0.06 -18.98
N PRO A 219 16.19 -1.04 -19.90
CA PRO A 219 15.82 -0.75 -21.27
C PRO A 219 14.33 -0.39 -21.38
N ILE A 220 14.03 0.50 -22.32
CA ILE A 220 12.69 0.75 -22.83
C ILE A 220 12.66 0.47 -24.33
N VAL A 221 11.49 0.05 -24.81
CA VAL A 221 11.20 -0.10 -26.23
C VAL A 221 9.96 0.72 -26.57
N ILE A 222 10.07 1.56 -27.57
CA ILE A 222 8.97 2.39 -28.08
C ILE A 222 8.67 1.94 -29.49
N THR A 223 7.44 1.52 -29.73
CA THR A 223 6.95 1.16 -31.07
C THR A 223 6.00 2.23 -31.57
N MET A 224 6.26 2.72 -32.79
CA MET A 224 5.43 3.70 -33.47
C MET A 224 4.31 3.03 -34.27
N GLU A 225 3.23 3.76 -34.59
CA GLU A 225 2.13 3.27 -35.44
C GLU A 225 2.62 2.86 -36.84
N SER A 226 3.66 3.50 -37.36
CA SER A 226 4.33 3.12 -38.60
C SER A 226 5.08 1.78 -38.53
N GLY A 227 5.21 1.16 -37.33
CA GLY A 227 6.01 -0.03 -37.12
C GLY A 227 7.50 0.24 -36.84
N ARG A 228 7.94 1.50 -36.81
CA ARG A 228 9.31 1.83 -36.38
C ARG A 228 9.48 1.51 -34.90
N VAL A 229 10.66 1.01 -34.54
CA VAL A 229 10.98 0.62 -33.16
C VAL A 229 12.22 1.35 -32.70
N PHE A 230 12.15 1.92 -31.50
CA PHE A 230 13.26 2.57 -30.84
C PHE A 230 13.57 1.87 -29.52
N SER A 231 14.84 1.75 -29.19
CA SER A 231 15.29 1.26 -27.89
C SER A 231 16.18 2.29 -27.23
N ALA A 232 16.00 2.49 -25.93
CA ALA A 232 16.83 3.35 -25.12
C ALA A 232 17.06 2.73 -23.73
N ASN A 233 18.17 3.07 -23.08
CA ASN A 233 18.43 2.72 -21.67
C ASN A 233 18.17 3.93 -20.78
N ILE A 234 17.32 3.76 -19.79
CA ILE A 234 17.05 4.74 -18.74
C ILE A 234 18.07 4.54 -17.63
N SER A 235 18.94 5.53 -17.43
CA SER A 235 19.92 5.52 -16.33
C SER A 235 19.25 5.99 -15.03
N LEU A 236 19.48 5.27 -13.95
CA LEU A 236 19.00 5.60 -12.60
C LEU A 236 20.06 6.32 -11.74
N ALA A 237 21.17 6.75 -12.34
CA ALA A 237 22.27 7.39 -11.60
C ALA A 237 21.85 8.64 -10.80
N ASN A 238 20.81 9.35 -11.25
CA ASN A 238 20.28 10.54 -10.57
C ASN A 238 19.24 10.22 -9.48
N VAL A 239 18.89 8.94 -9.32
CA VAL A 239 17.88 8.45 -8.35
C VAL A 239 18.44 7.23 -7.60
N ASP A 240 19.68 7.33 -7.14
CA ASP A 240 20.39 6.39 -6.27
C ASP A 240 20.57 4.96 -6.83
N ASN A 241 20.45 4.77 -8.16
CA ASN A 241 20.59 3.47 -8.84
C ASN A 241 19.64 2.39 -8.30
N LYS A 242 18.41 2.77 -7.94
CA LYS A 242 17.38 1.85 -7.42
C LYS A 242 15.98 2.26 -7.87
N LEU A 243 15.05 1.31 -7.73
CA LEU A 243 13.61 1.52 -7.80
C LEU A 243 13.03 1.13 -6.44
N GLU A 244 12.63 2.11 -5.63
CA GLU A 244 12.07 1.89 -4.29
C GLU A 244 10.56 1.72 -4.32
N GLY A 245 10.02 0.87 -3.45
CA GLY A 245 8.58 0.79 -3.19
C GLY A 245 8.04 2.12 -2.65
N GLY A 246 6.81 2.44 -3.01
CA GLY A 246 6.17 3.71 -2.64
C GLY A 246 6.74 4.94 -3.35
N THR A 247 7.61 4.75 -4.34
CA THR A 247 8.22 5.84 -5.10
C THR A 247 7.73 5.86 -6.54
N GLN A 248 7.34 7.04 -7.02
CA GLN A 248 7.04 7.31 -8.41
C GLN A 248 8.27 7.89 -9.11
N TYR A 249 8.66 7.26 -10.21
CA TYR A 249 9.72 7.71 -11.11
C TYR A 249 9.12 8.28 -12.38
N THR A 250 9.24 9.59 -12.58
CA THR A 250 8.76 10.25 -13.78
C THR A 250 9.91 10.46 -14.75
N ILE A 251 9.77 9.91 -15.94
CA ILE A 251 10.78 9.88 -16.99
C ILE A 251 10.27 10.68 -18.17
N THR A 252 11.02 11.71 -18.56
CA THR A 252 10.74 12.50 -19.76
C THR A 252 11.67 12.09 -20.90
N LEU A 253 11.12 11.93 -22.07
CA LEU A 253 11.88 11.59 -23.27
C LEU A 253 11.27 12.20 -24.53
N GLN A 254 12.09 12.38 -25.54
CA GLN A 254 11.65 12.84 -26.86
C GLN A 254 11.99 11.79 -27.92
N VAL A 255 10.98 11.41 -28.68
CA VAL A 255 11.11 10.50 -29.83
C VAL A 255 11.33 11.34 -31.08
N GLY A 256 12.54 11.32 -31.58
CA GLY A 256 12.90 11.98 -32.84
C GLY A 256 12.71 11.07 -34.04
N GLN A 257 13.17 11.54 -35.22
CA GLN A 257 13.03 10.77 -36.47
C GLN A 257 13.89 9.49 -36.43
N ASP A 258 15.09 9.57 -35.86
CA ASP A 258 16.07 8.47 -35.90
C ASP A 258 16.51 7.98 -34.52
N LYS A 259 16.14 8.66 -33.43
CA LYS A 259 16.57 8.31 -32.05
C LYS A 259 15.58 8.78 -31.01
N VAL A 260 15.69 8.17 -29.84
CA VAL A 260 15.08 8.66 -28.59
C VAL A 260 16.13 9.43 -27.79
N THR A 261 15.74 10.56 -27.26
CA THR A 261 16.58 11.39 -26.38
C THR A 261 15.93 11.44 -25.00
N LEU A 262 16.70 11.08 -23.95
CA LEU A 262 16.25 11.17 -22.58
C LEU A 262 16.29 12.64 -22.12
N GLY A 263 15.17 13.16 -21.63
CA GLY A 263 15.07 14.50 -21.07
C GLY A 263 15.46 14.52 -19.59
N GLY A 264 15.09 13.49 -18.83
CA GLY A 264 15.45 13.37 -17.41
C GLY A 264 14.63 12.31 -16.71
N ILE A 265 15.01 12.05 -15.44
CA ILE A 265 14.28 11.22 -14.49
C ILE A 265 14.20 11.94 -13.16
N THR A 266 13.03 11.94 -12.54
CA THR A 266 12.79 12.44 -11.19
C THR A 266 12.11 11.36 -10.37
N ALA A 267 12.41 11.33 -9.06
CA ALA A 267 11.78 10.43 -8.09
C ALA A 267 11.06 11.26 -7.02
N ALA A 268 9.86 10.86 -6.65
CA ALA A 268 9.07 11.47 -5.58
C ALA A 268 8.28 10.37 -4.87
N SER A 269 7.84 10.61 -3.64
CA SER A 269 6.88 9.71 -2.99
C SER A 269 5.64 9.57 -3.88
N TRP A 270 5.17 8.35 -4.05
CA TRP A 270 3.96 8.10 -4.83
C TRP A 270 2.77 8.81 -4.17
N GLY A 271 1.98 9.54 -4.95
CA GLY A 271 0.93 10.43 -4.45
C GLY A 271 1.36 11.91 -4.32
N THR A 272 2.65 12.21 -4.31
CA THR A 272 3.11 13.61 -4.35
C THR A 272 3.00 14.14 -5.79
N PRO A 273 2.27 15.24 -6.05
CA PRO A 273 2.28 15.84 -7.37
C PRO A 273 3.71 16.25 -7.75
N VAL A 274 4.24 15.71 -8.82
CA VAL A 274 5.47 16.24 -9.41
C VAL A 274 5.11 17.61 -9.98
N VAL A 275 5.48 18.67 -9.28
CA VAL A 275 5.39 20.02 -9.83
C VAL A 275 6.41 20.08 -10.96
N GLY A 276 5.91 19.99 -12.19
CA GLY A 276 6.75 20.20 -13.35
C GLY A 276 7.38 21.58 -13.24
N GLY A 277 8.69 21.62 -13.10
CA GLY A 277 9.41 22.89 -13.20
C GLY A 277 9.14 23.47 -14.59
N ASP A 278 8.67 24.70 -14.63
CA ASP A 278 8.60 25.46 -15.88
C ASP A 278 9.98 25.41 -16.55
N LEU A 279 10.01 24.82 -17.73
CA LEU A 279 11.18 24.98 -18.62
C LEU A 279 11.18 26.43 -19.05
N GLU A 280 11.93 27.26 -18.35
CA GLU A 280 12.27 28.60 -18.86
C GLU A 280 13.07 28.39 -20.15
N THR A 281 12.45 28.77 -21.26
CA THR A 281 13.14 28.87 -22.54
C THR A 281 14.00 30.13 -22.51
N GLU A 282 15.32 29.98 -22.46
CA GLU A 282 16.26 31.05 -22.87
C GLU A 282 16.31 31.15 -24.41
#